data_763014fc17d7909801bb3514f2a17dd8
#
_entry.id   763014fc17d7909801bb3514f2a17dd8
#
_cell.length_a   1.000
_cell.length_b   1.000
_cell.length_c   1.000
_cell.angle_alpha   90.00
_cell.angle_beta   90.00
_cell.angle_gamma   90.00
#
_symmetry.space_group_name_H-M   'P 1'
#
loop_
_entity.id
_entity.type
_entity.pdbx_description
1 polymer ?
#
loop_
_entity_poly.entity_id
_entity_poly.type
_entity_poly.pdbx_seq_one_letter_code
_entity_poly.pdbx_strand_id
1 'polypeptide(L)'
;MEDKPLTQPRQGLQSASTDNVDLTTFGSCVTEPAMPTYCVRFIPSITDVDSLTWNCLTGSGYPFLQHEFLLALEQSGCTNIQTGWQPLHALVETNTEINPRLIACMPLFAKTNSMGEYVFDWSWADAYQRHGLAYYPKLVTAIPFTPCAGPRICIAAGVSPETIHQLLFAQIQKLAAKIHASSWHVLFPEPELALSLSNLNLLQRSGCQYQWFNADYACFDEFLATFSSRKRKNLRKERMNIAEQGIVFEQLEGNAIHADHWQHFYQFYQSTYLVRGRAPYLNEQFFTELGRSMPQHLLLVMARKADHYIAGALFFKGEDTLYGRYWGCTEEMQFLHFETCYYQGIDYCITHGISRIDSGAQGEHKIQRGFKPVNTRSSHWIAHPDFSGAIASFLQEETQHINDYLQSAAQGLPFRKDLKL
;
A
#
# COMPACT_ATOMS: atom_id res chain seq x y z
N MET A 1 -20.56 68.40 49.17
CA MET A 1 -21.49 69.38 48.69
C MET A 1 -22.54 68.61 47.95
N GLU A 2 -23.57 68.14 48.64
CA GLU A 2 -24.89 68.79 48.72
C GLU A 2 -25.62 68.77 47.40
N ASP A 3 -26.84 68.31 47.18
CA ASP A 3 -27.86 67.78 48.06
C ASP A 3 -28.96 67.17 47.20
N LYS A 4 -29.69 66.26 47.77
CA LYS A 4 -31.00 65.76 47.36
C LYS A 4 -32.06 66.92 47.38
N PRO A 5 -33.37 66.74 47.10
CA PRO A 5 -34.19 65.51 46.97
C PRO A 5 -35.52 65.65 46.14
N LEU A 6 -36.20 64.47 45.99
CA LEU A 6 -37.67 64.25 46.13
C LEU A 6 -38.67 64.95 45.17
N THR A 7 -39.64 64.26 44.55
CA THR A 7 -40.91 63.76 45.12
C THR A 7 -41.77 63.06 44.06
N GLN A 8 -42.41 61.96 44.45
CA GLN A 8 -43.67 61.45 43.89
C GLN A 8 -44.91 62.39 44.25
N PRO A 9 -46.08 62.25 43.66
CA PRO A 9 -46.95 61.09 43.82
C PRO A 9 -48.06 60.79 42.77
N ARG A 10 -48.59 59.58 42.83
CA ARG A 10 -49.98 59.08 42.91
C ARG A 10 -50.99 59.13 41.75
N GLN A 11 -51.45 57.90 41.45
CA GLN A 11 -52.82 57.33 41.39
C GLN A 11 -53.70 57.59 40.18
N GLY A 12 -54.25 56.46 39.69
CA GLY A 12 -55.50 56.36 38.95
C GLY A 12 -55.74 54.94 38.43
N LEU A 13 -56.57 54.20 39.17
CA LEU A 13 -57.14 52.89 38.81
C LEU A 13 -58.06 53.01 37.59
N GLN A 14 -58.12 52.02 36.74
CA GLN A 14 -59.40 51.27 36.49
C GLN A 14 -59.15 50.07 35.53
N SER A 15 -59.68 48.96 35.96
CA SER A 15 -60.01 47.66 35.42
C SER A 15 -60.50 47.60 33.98
N ALA A 16 -60.08 46.52 33.22
CA ALA A 16 -60.99 45.46 32.81
C ALA A 16 -60.38 44.59 31.73
N SER A 17 -60.66 43.37 31.86
CA SER A 17 -60.89 42.21 30.98
C SER A 17 -59.70 41.32 30.63
N THR A 18 -59.91 40.17 31.14
CA THR A 18 -59.30 38.86 30.83
C THR A 18 -59.46 38.52 29.37
N ASP A 19 -58.33 38.23 28.69
CA ASP A 19 -58.28 37.26 27.63
C ASP A 19 -57.04 36.35 27.81
N ASN A 20 -57.36 35.10 28.06
CA ASN A 20 -56.41 33.97 28.10
C ASN A 20 -55.76 33.80 26.75
N VAL A 21 -54.49 34.09 26.62
CA VAL A 21 -53.64 33.60 25.50
C VAL A 21 -52.73 32.51 26.02
N ASP A 22 -53.08 31.32 25.60
CA ASP A 22 -52.37 30.08 25.86
C ASP A 22 -51.02 30.14 25.14
N LEU A 23 -49.93 30.41 25.85
CA LEU A 23 -48.54 30.32 25.37
C LEU A 23 -48.07 28.89 25.54
N THR A 24 -48.55 27.99 24.68
CA THR A 24 -47.86 26.72 24.43
C THR A 24 -46.57 27.01 23.68
N THR A 25 -45.49 27.07 24.43
CA THR A 25 -44.11 27.03 23.94
C THR A 25 -43.90 25.78 23.09
N PHE A 26 -43.85 25.95 21.79
CA PHE A 26 -43.26 24.98 20.91
C PHE A 26 -41.73 24.97 21.15
N GLY A 27 -41.29 24.18 22.10
CA GLY A 27 -39.94 23.72 22.18
C GLY A 27 -39.69 22.73 21.05
N SER A 28 -39.17 23.20 19.93
CA SER A 28 -38.57 22.29 18.93
C SER A 28 -37.33 21.65 19.55
N CYS A 29 -37.54 20.47 20.09
CA CYS A 29 -36.43 19.59 20.44
C CYS A 29 -35.74 19.20 19.10
N VAL A 30 -34.70 19.93 18.74
CA VAL A 30 -33.77 19.49 17.72
C VAL A 30 -33.00 18.31 18.35
N THR A 31 -33.50 17.11 18.13
CA THR A 31 -32.72 15.89 18.42
C THR A 31 -31.51 15.93 17.49
N GLU A 32 -30.33 16.23 18.05
CA GLU A 32 -29.08 15.96 17.34
C GLU A 32 -29.14 14.49 16.84
N PRO A 33 -28.87 14.24 15.57
CA PRO A 33 -28.84 12.87 15.09
C PRO A 33 -27.80 12.12 15.92
N ALA A 34 -28.21 11.04 16.58
CA ALA A 34 -27.32 10.18 17.33
C ALA A 34 -26.15 9.80 16.41
N MET A 35 -24.91 10.05 16.86
CA MET A 35 -23.71 9.71 16.11
C MET A 35 -23.81 8.24 15.69
N PRO A 36 -23.57 7.90 14.42
CA PRO A 36 -23.69 6.53 13.96
C PRO A 36 -22.70 5.66 14.75
N THR A 37 -23.23 4.66 15.43
CA THR A 37 -22.41 3.67 16.10
C THR A 37 -21.86 2.68 15.07
N TYR A 38 -20.58 2.36 15.17
CA TYR A 38 -19.88 1.45 14.24
C TYR A 38 -19.50 0.17 14.97
N CYS A 39 -19.54 -0.94 14.24
CA CYS A 39 -19.07 -2.25 14.69
C CYS A 39 -17.87 -2.69 13.85
N VAL A 40 -16.86 -3.30 14.48
CA VAL A 40 -15.71 -3.90 13.79
C VAL A 40 -15.83 -5.42 13.87
N ARG A 41 -15.79 -6.05 12.72
CA ARG A 41 -15.78 -7.51 12.56
C ARG A 41 -14.49 -7.94 11.89
N PHE A 42 -13.87 -8.99 12.41
CA PHE A 42 -12.69 -9.62 11.81
C PHE A 42 -13.12 -10.90 11.08
N ILE A 43 -12.74 -11.03 9.82
CA ILE A 43 -13.09 -12.18 8.98
C ILE A 43 -11.84 -13.00 8.64
N PRO A 44 -11.92 -14.34 8.72
CA PRO A 44 -10.78 -15.24 8.47
C PRO A 44 -10.51 -15.49 6.98
N SER A 45 -11.35 -15.01 6.09
CA SER A 45 -11.20 -15.11 4.64
C SER A 45 -11.85 -13.93 3.95
N ILE A 46 -11.29 -13.52 2.81
CA ILE A 46 -11.90 -12.50 1.95
C ILE A 46 -13.22 -12.98 1.34
N THR A 47 -13.47 -14.28 1.28
CA THR A 47 -14.74 -14.86 0.83
C THR A 47 -15.93 -14.54 1.73
N ASP A 48 -15.69 -14.09 2.98
CA ASP A 48 -16.72 -13.74 3.94
C ASP A 48 -17.30 -12.32 3.72
N VAL A 49 -16.86 -11.63 2.69
CA VAL A 49 -17.39 -10.35 2.23
C VAL A 49 -17.62 -10.40 0.71
N ASP A 50 -18.72 -9.79 0.27
CA ASP A 50 -19.04 -9.70 -1.15
C ASP A 50 -18.01 -8.83 -1.89
N SER A 51 -17.59 -9.30 -3.09
CA SER A 51 -16.56 -8.66 -3.90
C SER A 51 -16.93 -7.24 -4.35
N LEU A 52 -18.20 -7.04 -4.76
CA LEU A 52 -18.67 -5.71 -5.16
C LEU A 52 -18.65 -4.75 -3.97
N THR A 53 -19.09 -5.21 -2.81
CA THR A 53 -19.09 -4.42 -1.57
C THR A 53 -17.68 -4.02 -1.14
N TRP A 54 -16.72 -4.94 -1.19
CA TRP A 54 -15.32 -4.67 -0.90
C TRP A 54 -14.70 -3.72 -1.93
N ASN A 55 -14.87 -4.02 -3.23
CA ASN A 55 -14.30 -3.24 -4.33
C ASN A 55 -14.88 -1.84 -4.44
N CYS A 56 -16.13 -1.62 -4.01
CA CYS A 56 -16.71 -0.27 -3.90
C CYS A 56 -15.93 0.64 -2.93
N LEU A 57 -15.33 0.08 -1.88
CA LEU A 57 -14.51 0.85 -0.94
C LEU A 57 -13.06 0.99 -1.40
N THR A 58 -12.47 -0.08 -1.95
CA THR A 58 -11.05 -0.08 -2.33
C THR A 58 -10.80 0.64 -3.66
N GLY A 59 -11.82 0.81 -4.48
CA GLY A 59 -11.70 1.36 -5.82
C GLY A 59 -10.90 0.46 -6.77
N SER A 60 -10.75 0.86 -8.02
CA SER A 60 -10.00 0.10 -9.03
C SER A 60 -8.55 0.58 -9.23
N GLY A 61 -8.18 1.70 -8.61
CA GLY A 61 -6.88 2.36 -8.86
C GLY A 61 -5.66 1.63 -8.29
N TYR A 62 -5.85 0.78 -7.28
CA TYR A 62 -4.79 0.02 -6.62
C TYR A 62 -5.09 -1.49 -6.70
N PRO A 63 -4.54 -2.23 -7.68
CA PRO A 63 -4.95 -3.59 -8.01
C PRO A 63 -4.74 -4.60 -6.87
N PHE A 64 -3.81 -4.35 -5.97
CA PHE A 64 -3.47 -5.29 -4.89
C PHE A 64 -4.47 -5.31 -3.73
N LEU A 65 -5.39 -4.34 -3.65
CA LEU A 65 -6.51 -4.33 -2.72
C LEU A 65 -7.81 -4.84 -3.32
N GLN A 66 -7.84 -5.16 -4.62
CA GLN A 66 -9.01 -5.79 -5.21
C GLN A 66 -9.31 -7.11 -4.50
N HIS A 67 -10.59 -7.39 -4.31
CA HIS A 67 -11.06 -8.65 -3.72
C HIS A 67 -10.45 -9.86 -4.44
N GLU A 68 -10.38 -9.80 -5.76
CA GLU A 68 -9.84 -10.84 -6.64
C GLU A 68 -8.36 -11.13 -6.37
N PHE A 69 -7.56 -10.10 -6.07
CA PHE A 69 -6.14 -10.28 -5.73
C PHE A 69 -5.95 -11.01 -4.41
N LEU A 70 -6.68 -10.59 -3.38
CA LEU A 70 -6.65 -11.22 -2.06
C LEU A 70 -7.21 -12.65 -2.12
N LEU A 71 -8.28 -12.86 -2.87
CA LEU A 71 -8.87 -14.16 -3.11
C LEU A 71 -7.90 -15.12 -3.81
N ALA A 72 -7.18 -14.65 -4.83
CA ALA A 72 -6.16 -15.45 -5.51
C ALA A 72 -5.05 -15.90 -4.56
N LEU A 73 -4.61 -15.05 -3.63
CA LEU A 73 -3.64 -15.40 -2.59
C LEU A 73 -4.16 -16.49 -1.63
N GLU A 74 -5.41 -16.38 -1.21
CA GLU A 74 -6.05 -17.33 -0.29
C GLU A 74 -6.33 -18.67 -0.98
N GLN A 75 -6.99 -18.66 -2.15
CA GLN A 75 -7.37 -19.87 -2.88
C GLN A 75 -6.18 -20.68 -3.39
N SER A 76 -5.10 -20.00 -3.76
CA SER A 76 -3.84 -20.67 -4.12
C SER A 76 -3.06 -21.22 -2.93
N GLY A 77 -3.50 -20.91 -1.69
CA GLY A 77 -2.81 -21.28 -0.46
C GLY A 77 -1.51 -20.50 -0.22
N CYS A 78 -1.26 -19.41 -0.94
CA CYS A 78 -0.09 -18.55 -0.71
C CYS A 78 -0.22 -17.78 0.61
N THR A 79 -1.44 -17.51 1.08
CA THR A 79 -1.72 -16.92 2.40
C THR A 79 -2.62 -17.84 3.21
N ASN A 80 -2.06 -18.41 4.27
CA ASN A 80 -2.73 -19.26 5.24
C ASN A 80 -1.89 -19.37 6.53
N ILE A 81 -2.34 -20.19 7.49
CA ILE A 81 -1.64 -20.40 8.75
C ILE A 81 -0.26 -21.08 8.54
N GLN A 82 -0.11 -21.97 7.56
CA GLN A 82 1.12 -22.71 7.29
C GLN A 82 2.20 -21.79 6.70
N THR A 83 1.81 -20.84 5.83
CA THR A 83 2.73 -19.85 5.27
C THR A 83 3.06 -18.73 6.27
N GLY A 84 2.33 -18.68 7.38
CA GLY A 84 2.45 -17.63 8.39
C GLY A 84 1.78 -16.31 7.99
N TRP A 85 0.87 -16.33 7.03
CA TRP A 85 0.01 -15.22 6.63
C TRP A 85 -1.47 -15.61 6.84
N GLN A 86 -1.92 -15.72 8.10
CA GLN A 86 -3.31 -16.05 8.39
C GLN A 86 -4.20 -14.82 8.22
N PRO A 87 -5.19 -14.81 7.28
CA PRO A 87 -6.08 -13.68 7.10
C PRO A 87 -6.95 -13.43 8.33
N LEU A 88 -7.16 -12.15 8.66
CA LEU A 88 -8.05 -11.64 9.71
C LEU A 88 -8.57 -10.26 9.30
N HIS A 89 -9.05 -10.12 8.05
CA HIS A 89 -9.43 -8.80 7.50
C HIS A 89 -10.46 -8.09 8.38
N ALA A 90 -10.27 -6.80 8.59
CA ALA A 90 -11.17 -6.00 9.41
C ALA A 90 -12.22 -5.30 8.54
N LEU A 91 -13.48 -5.45 8.92
CA LEU A 91 -14.63 -4.77 8.34
C LEU A 91 -15.23 -3.83 9.38
N VAL A 92 -15.50 -2.59 9.00
CA VAL A 92 -16.23 -1.63 9.83
C VAL A 92 -17.60 -1.42 9.22
N GLU A 93 -18.63 -1.72 9.99
CA GLU A 93 -20.03 -1.69 9.57
C GLU A 93 -20.84 -0.72 10.43
N THR A 94 -21.88 -0.11 9.85
CA THR A 94 -22.84 0.67 10.65
C THR A 94 -23.60 -0.26 11.58
N ASN A 95 -23.73 0.13 12.85
CA ASN A 95 -24.49 -0.65 13.82
C ASN A 95 -26.00 -0.37 13.66
N THR A 96 -26.59 -0.89 12.58
CA THR A 96 -28.03 -0.85 12.33
C THR A 96 -28.57 -2.26 12.32
N GLU A 97 -29.67 -2.52 13.03
CA GLU A 97 -30.28 -3.85 13.12
C GLU A 97 -30.81 -4.35 11.76
N ILE A 98 -31.06 -3.43 10.83
CA ILE A 98 -31.63 -3.74 9.49
C ILE A 98 -30.64 -3.22 8.44
N ASN A 99 -29.92 -4.13 7.77
CA ASN A 99 -28.90 -3.88 6.74
C ASN A 99 -27.66 -3.11 7.23
N PRO A 100 -26.73 -3.74 7.93
CA PRO A 100 -25.42 -3.14 8.22
C PRO A 100 -24.70 -2.81 6.90
N ARG A 101 -24.25 -1.56 6.79
CA ARG A 101 -23.52 -1.09 5.63
C ARG A 101 -22.04 -1.14 5.93
N LEU A 102 -21.24 -1.75 5.06
CA LEU A 102 -19.78 -1.69 5.12
C LEU A 102 -19.33 -0.26 4.81
N ILE A 103 -18.57 0.36 5.74
CA ILE A 103 -18.10 1.74 5.64
C ILE A 103 -16.58 1.87 5.68
N ALA A 104 -15.88 0.84 6.13
CA ALA A 104 -14.43 0.76 5.96
C ALA A 104 -13.97 -0.70 5.95
N CYS A 105 -12.83 -0.93 5.29
CA CYS A 105 -12.18 -2.23 5.26
C CYS A 105 -10.66 -2.09 5.33
N MET A 106 -10.01 -3.13 5.88
CA MET A 106 -8.56 -3.17 6.07
C MET A 106 -8.07 -4.61 5.93
N PRO A 107 -7.12 -4.89 5.01
CA PRO A 107 -6.45 -6.18 4.98
C PRO A 107 -5.62 -6.34 6.25
N LEU A 108 -5.82 -7.41 6.97
CA LEU A 108 -5.13 -7.73 8.21
C LEU A 108 -4.74 -9.20 8.22
N PHE A 109 -3.57 -9.49 8.76
CA PHE A 109 -3.05 -10.85 8.89
C PHE A 109 -2.45 -11.08 10.27
N ALA A 110 -2.69 -12.26 10.86
CA ALA A 110 -1.87 -12.75 11.96
C ALA A 110 -0.64 -13.45 11.38
N LYS A 111 0.54 -12.98 11.79
CA LYS A 111 1.83 -13.44 11.27
C LYS A 111 2.58 -14.26 12.30
N THR A 112 3.07 -15.42 11.88
CA THR A 112 3.92 -16.31 12.70
C THR A 112 5.40 -16.24 12.34
N ASN A 113 5.76 -15.42 11.34
CA ASN A 113 7.12 -15.13 10.88
C ASN A 113 7.14 -13.78 10.14
N SER A 114 8.32 -13.25 9.79
CA SER A 114 8.47 -11.98 9.06
C SER A 114 8.76 -12.17 7.56
N MET A 115 8.47 -13.34 7.00
CA MET A 115 8.69 -13.60 5.58
C MET A 115 7.64 -12.88 4.71
N GLY A 116 8.12 -12.32 3.57
CA GLY A 116 7.25 -11.71 2.55
C GLY A 116 6.71 -10.33 2.87
N GLU A 117 7.19 -9.65 3.93
CA GLU A 117 6.76 -8.31 4.37
C GLU A 117 7.57 -7.19 3.72
N TYR A 118 8.84 -7.42 3.43
CA TYR A 118 9.81 -6.44 2.89
C TYR A 118 10.07 -5.21 3.77
N VAL A 119 9.58 -5.21 5.01
CA VAL A 119 9.99 -4.31 6.09
C VAL A 119 10.66 -5.19 7.14
N PHE A 120 11.99 -5.13 7.20
CA PHE A 120 12.78 -6.11 7.94
C PHE A 120 12.83 -5.77 9.43
N ASP A 121 12.19 -6.59 10.25
CA ASP A 121 12.12 -6.48 11.71
C ASP A 121 12.82 -7.64 12.44
N TRP A 122 13.75 -8.32 11.76
CA TRP A 122 14.49 -9.45 12.31
C TRP A 122 15.23 -9.11 13.61
N SER A 123 15.80 -7.91 13.68
CA SER A 123 16.49 -7.41 14.90
C SER A 123 15.54 -7.26 16.09
N TRP A 124 14.26 -6.93 15.82
CA TRP A 124 13.25 -6.84 16.87
C TRP A 124 12.86 -8.24 17.37
N ALA A 125 12.64 -9.18 16.46
CA ALA A 125 12.38 -10.58 16.80
C ALA A 125 13.50 -11.19 17.61
N ASP A 126 14.77 -10.95 17.22
CA ASP A 126 15.96 -11.39 17.96
C ASP A 126 16.05 -10.75 19.36
N ALA A 127 15.67 -9.47 19.48
CA ALA A 127 15.67 -8.79 20.77
C ALA A 127 14.62 -9.42 21.72
N TYR A 128 13.41 -9.69 21.25
CA TYR A 128 12.39 -10.41 22.02
C TYR A 128 12.89 -11.77 22.47
N GLN A 129 13.44 -12.57 21.56
CA GLN A 129 13.98 -13.90 21.87
C GLN A 129 15.07 -13.87 22.92
N ARG A 130 16.01 -12.91 22.84
CA ARG A 130 17.09 -12.74 23.84
C ARG A 130 16.58 -12.41 25.24
N HIS A 131 15.40 -11.81 25.34
CA HIS A 131 14.74 -11.51 26.62
C HIS A 131 13.71 -12.57 27.04
N GLY A 132 13.66 -13.72 26.35
CA GLY A 132 12.73 -14.80 26.66
C GLY A 132 11.26 -14.51 26.36
N LEU A 133 11.00 -13.53 25.49
CA LEU A 133 9.65 -13.13 25.09
C LEU A 133 9.32 -13.60 23.67
N ALA A 134 8.04 -13.89 23.43
CA ALA A 134 7.55 -14.24 22.11
C ALA A 134 7.29 -12.98 21.27
N TYR A 135 7.93 -12.89 20.09
CA TYR A 135 7.64 -11.85 19.11
C TYR A 135 6.43 -12.20 18.23
N TYR A 136 6.24 -13.48 17.96
CA TYR A 136 5.10 -13.98 17.18
C TYR A 136 4.06 -14.62 18.10
N PRO A 137 2.75 -14.53 17.72
CA PRO A 137 2.23 -13.86 16.55
C PRO A 137 2.33 -12.34 16.64
N LYS A 138 2.33 -11.68 15.48
CA LYS A 138 2.14 -10.24 15.33
C LYS A 138 1.01 -9.97 14.34
N LEU A 139 0.39 -8.79 14.40
CA LEU A 139 -0.62 -8.35 13.44
C LEU A 139 0.03 -7.50 12.35
N VAL A 140 -0.34 -7.73 11.10
CA VAL A 140 0.20 -6.99 9.96
C VAL A 140 -0.91 -6.56 9.01
N THR A 141 -1.02 -5.27 8.78
CA THR A 141 -1.81 -4.64 7.71
C THR A 141 -0.87 -4.35 6.54
N ALA A 142 -0.92 -5.18 5.52
CA ALA A 142 -0.06 -5.12 4.34
C ALA A 142 -0.69 -5.89 3.18
N ILE A 143 -0.13 -5.72 1.99
CA ILE A 143 -0.39 -6.63 0.88
C ILE A 143 0.70 -7.71 0.90
N PRO A 144 0.36 -8.98 1.05
CA PRO A 144 1.34 -10.06 1.10
C PRO A 144 2.24 -10.09 -0.14
N PHE A 145 3.54 -10.27 0.06
CA PHE A 145 4.56 -10.37 -0.99
C PHE A 145 4.67 -9.17 -1.93
N THR A 146 4.07 -8.01 -1.54
CA THR A 146 3.88 -6.85 -2.42
C THR A 146 4.33 -5.56 -1.72
N PRO A 147 5.61 -5.18 -1.81
CA PRO A 147 6.16 -4.00 -1.15
C PRO A 147 5.86 -2.71 -1.93
N CYS A 148 4.58 -2.40 -2.15
CA CYS A 148 4.13 -1.17 -2.81
C CYS A 148 3.44 -0.26 -1.82
N ALA A 149 3.73 1.04 -1.89
CA ALA A 149 2.94 2.04 -1.19
C ALA A 149 1.52 2.14 -1.79
N GLY A 150 0.53 2.32 -0.93
CA GLY A 150 -0.86 2.47 -1.34
C GLY A 150 -1.82 2.41 -0.14
N PRO A 151 -3.14 2.45 -0.39
CA PRO A 151 -4.13 2.42 0.64
C PRO A 151 -4.02 1.14 1.49
N ARG A 152 -4.25 1.28 2.80
CA ARG A 152 -4.25 0.17 3.76
C ARG A 152 -5.53 0.12 4.58
N ILE A 153 -6.21 1.24 4.71
CA ILE A 153 -7.54 1.37 5.31
C ILE A 153 -8.37 2.15 4.31
N CYS A 154 -9.39 1.50 3.74
CA CYS A 154 -10.30 2.13 2.79
C CYS A 154 -11.58 2.52 3.52
N ILE A 155 -12.04 3.76 3.34
CA ILE A 155 -13.15 4.37 4.10
C ILE A 155 -14.12 4.99 3.11
N ALA A 156 -15.43 4.77 3.35
CA ALA A 156 -16.49 5.33 2.53
C ALA A 156 -16.50 6.86 2.59
N ALA A 157 -16.86 7.50 1.49
CA ALA A 157 -17.00 8.95 1.43
C ALA A 157 -17.98 9.47 2.49
N GLY A 158 -17.64 10.59 3.13
CA GLY A 158 -18.44 11.22 4.17
C GLY A 158 -18.28 10.64 5.59
N VAL A 159 -17.43 9.62 5.76
CA VAL A 159 -17.06 9.07 7.08
C VAL A 159 -15.73 9.68 7.52
N SER A 160 -15.63 10.10 8.80
CA SER A 160 -14.38 10.66 9.33
C SER A 160 -13.28 9.60 9.42
N PRO A 161 -12.14 9.80 8.73
CA PRO A 161 -11.01 8.88 8.81
C PRO A 161 -10.46 8.76 10.23
N GLU A 162 -10.40 9.85 10.98
CA GLU A 162 -9.88 9.88 12.36
C GLU A 162 -10.71 8.97 13.27
N THR A 163 -12.05 9.03 13.15
CA THR A 163 -12.97 8.18 13.92
C THR A 163 -12.73 6.70 13.61
N ILE A 164 -12.58 6.35 12.32
CA ILE A 164 -12.35 4.97 11.90
C ILE A 164 -10.96 4.47 12.34
N HIS A 165 -9.91 5.30 12.20
CA HIS A 165 -8.57 4.92 12.63
C HIS A 165 -8.49 4.68 14.15
N GLN A 166 -9.11 5.54 14.96
CA GLN A 166 -9.20 5.36 16.41
C GLN A 166 -9.96 4.09 16.78
N LEU A 167 -11.10 3.85 16.12
CA LEU A 167 -11.91 2.66 16.34
C LEU A 167 -11.14 1.38 16.00
N LEU A 168 -10.53 1.32 14.81
CA LEU A 168 -9.73 0.18 14.37
C LEU A 168 -8.55 -0.06 15.31
N PHE A 169 -7.82 0.99 15.71
CA PHE A 169 -6.70 0.85 16.64
C PHE A 169 -7.14 0.25 17.98
N ALA A 170 -8.24 0.73 18.57
CA ALA A 170 -8.77 0.19 19.81
C ALA A 170 -9.19 -1.29 19.68
N GLN A 171 -9.76 -1.70 18.55
CA GLN A 171 -10.14 -3.10 18.30
C GLN A 171 -8.92 -3.99 18.00
N ILE A 172 -7.91 -3.46 17.31
CA ILE A 172 -6.63 -4.15 17.10
C ILE A 172 -5.94 -4.45 18.42
N GLN A 173 -5.92 -3.50 19.37
CA GLN A 173 -5.35 -3.73 20.70
C GLN A 173 -6.08 -4.86 21.46
N LYS A 174 -7.41 -4.88 21.39
CA LYS A 174 -8.23 -5.97 21.98
C LYS A 174 -7.95 -7.33 21.30
N LEU A 175 -7.88 -7.33 19.97
CA LEU A 175 -7.55 -8.53 19.20
C LEU A 175 -6.15 -9.04 19.55
N ALA A 176 -5.15 -8.15 19.59
CA ALA A 176 -3.78 -8.48 19.95
C ALA A 176 -3.69 -9.09 21.34
N ALA A 177 -4.37 -8.53 22.33
CA ALA A 177 -4.44 -9.11 23.67
C ALA A 177 -5.08 -10.51 23.66
N LYS A 178 -6.16 -10.72 22.89
CA LYS A 178 -6.87 -12.00 22.78
C LYS A 178 -6.01 -13.10 22.18
N ILE A 179 -5.21 -12.80 21.14
CA ILE A 179 -4.36 -13.78 20.44
C ILE A 179 -2.89 -13.73 20.90
N HIS A 180 -2.59 -12.96 21.94
CA HIS A 180 -1.23 -12.73 22.45
C HIS A 180 -0.25 -12.21 21.38
N ALA A 181 -0.72 -11.36 20.49
CA ALA A 181 0.14 -10.71 19.49
C ALA A 181 1.01 -9.63 20.13
N SER A 182 2.31 -9.62 19.77
CA SER A 182 3.30 -8.68 20.32
C SER A 182 3.15 -7.25 19.79
N SER A 183 2.53 -7.10 18.62
CA SER A 183 2.57 -5.82 17.88
C SER A 183 1.54 -5.77 16.76
N TRP A 184 1.32 -4.57 16.22
CA TRP A 184 0.62 -4.33 14.95
C TRP A 184 1.48 -3.45 14.04
N HIS A 185 1.66 -3.87 12.79
CA HIS A 185 2.45 -3.19 11.78
C HIS A 185 1.58 -2.83 10.59
N VAL A 186 1.61 -1.57 10.16
CA VAL A 186 0.99 -1.11 8.91
C VAL A 186 2.12 -0.81 7.94
N LEU A 187 2.26 -1.64 6.89
CA LEU A 187 3.41 -1.60 5.99
C LEU A 187 3.05 -0.89 4.69
N PHE A 188 3.91 0.03 4.24
CA PHE A 188 3.75 0.82 3.03
C PHE A 188 2.42 1.58 2.94
N PRO A 189 1.95 2.23 4.04
CA PRO A 189 0.78 3.11 3.95
C PRO A 189 1.09 4.34 3.11
N GLU A 190 0.03 4.97 2.60
CA GLU A 190 0.10 6.33 2.05
C GLU A 190 0.49 7.34 3.13
N PRO A 191 1.07 8.50 2.74
CA PRO A 191 1.56 9.50 3.69
C PRO A 191 0.50 9.99 4.68
N GLU A 192 -0.74 10.17 4.23
CA GLU A 192 -1.87 10.66 5.01
C GLU A 192 -2.26 9.66 6.10
N LEU A 193 -2.32 8.36 5.76
CA LEU A 193 -2.58 7.32 6.74
C LEU A 193 -1.42 7.20 7.74
N ALA A 194 -0.16 7.25 7.28
CA ALA A 194 1.00 7.22 8.16
C ALA A 194 0.98 8.37 9.18
N LEU A 195 0.59 9.58 8.74
CA LEU A 195 0.43 10.74 9.61
C LEU A 195 -0.69 10.52 10.64
N SER A 196 -1.85 10.02 10.20
CA SER A 196 -2.97 9.72 11.10
C SER A 196 -2.59 8.68 12.16
N LEU A 197 -1.86 7.62 11.77
CA LEU A 197 -1.37 6.61 12.71
C LEU A 197 -0.29 7.16 13.66
N SER A 198 0.53 8.11 13.21
CA SER A 198 1.46 8.83 14.08
C SER A 198 0.74 9.61 15.17
N ASN A 199 -0.39 10.25 14.85
CA ASN A 199 -1.24 10.94 15.82
C ASN A 199 -1.88 9.99 16.85
N LEU A 200 -1.95 8.69 16.55
CA LEU A 200 -2.34 7.62 17.48
C LEU A 200 -1.13 7.02 18.23
N ASN A 201 0.03 7.68 18.18
CA ASN A 201 1.29 7.27 18.80
C ASN A 201 1.87 5.94 18.26
N LEU A 202 1.55 5.53 17.03
CA LEU A 202 2.30 4.48 16.38
C LEU A 202 3.69 4.99 15.96
N LEU A 203 4.72 4.20 16.24
CA LEU A 203 6.09 4.47 15.84
C LEU A 203 6.20 4.50 14.32
N GLN A 204 6.90 5.47 13.78
CA GLN A 204 7.07 5.64 12.33
C GLN A 204 8.45 5.16 11.90
N ARG A 205 8.52 4.38 10.85
CA ARG A 205 9.76 3.92 10.23
C ARG A 205 9.82 4.35 8.78
N SER A 206 10.95 4.85 8.36
CA SER A 206 11.27 5.23 6.98
C SER A 206 12.05 4.14 6.27
N GLY A 207 11.90 4.06 4.94
CA GLY A 207 12.67 3.19 4.07
C GLY A 207 12.89 3.85 2.72
N CYS A 208 13.65 3.21 1.84
CA CYS A 208 13.91 3.71 0.50
C CYS A 208 13.52 2.68 -0.56
N GLN A 209 12.81 3.14 -1.58
CA GLN A 209 12.57 2.44 -2.83
C GLN A 209 12.88 3.35 -4.01
N TYR A 210 12.73 2.85 -5.24
CA TYR A 210 13.06 3.60 -6.44
C TYR A 210 11.89 3.58 -7.40
N GLN A 211 11.46 4.76 -7.85
CA GLN A 211 10.37 4.93 -8.81
C GLN A 211 10.83 5.77 -10.00
N TRP A 212 10.38 5.41 -11.18
CA TRP A 212 10.51 6.22 -12.38
C TRP A 212 9.25 7.09 -12.56
N PHE A 213 9.44 8.33 -12.99
CA PHE A 213 8.37 9.29 -13.20
C PHE A 213 8.38 9.74 -14.66
N ASN A 214 7.21 9.67 -15.28
CA ASN A 214 6.98 10.24 -16.59
C ASN A 214 6.90 11.78 -16.46
N ALA A 215 7.59 12.48 -17.33
CA ALA A 215 7.50 13.92 -17.47
C ALA A 215 6.95 14.28 -18.87
N ASP A 216 5.90 13.58 -19.26
CA ASP A 216 5.19 13.72 -20.54
C ASP A 216 6.11 13.53 -21.76
N TYR A 217 7.02 12.56 -21.65
CA TYR A 217 7.92 12.22 -22.75
C TYR A 217 7.13 11.67 -23.94
N ALA A 218 7.42 12.17 -25.15
CA ALA A 218 6.82 11.64 -26.37
C ALA A 218 7.37 10.27 -26.79
N CYS A 219 8.61 9.95 -26.37
CA CYS A 219 9.26 8.67 -26.67
C CYS A 219 10.44 8.42 -25.70
N PHE A 220 10.96 7.18 -25.72
CA PHE A 220 12.11 6.81 -24.90
C PHE A 220 13.37 7.63 -25.19
N ASP A 221 13.59 8.05 -26.45
CA ASP A 221 14.74 8.90 -26.79
C ASP A 221 14.64 10.30 -26.16
N GLU A 222 13.45 10.84 -25.99
CA GLU A 222 13.24 12.10 -25.29
C GLU A 222 13.54 11.95 -23.79
N PHE A 223 13.09 10.85 -23.16
CA PHE A 223 13.53 10.51 -21.81
C PHE A 223 15.06 10.43 -21.72
N LEU A 224 15.72 9.74 -22.64
CA LEU A 224 17.18 9.66 -22.68
C LEU A 224 17.85 11.01 -22.91
N ALA A 225 17.20 11.95 -23.60
CA ALA A 225 17.74 13.29 -23.82
C ALA A 225 17.92 14.09 -22.52
N THR A 226 17.21 13.72 -21.45
CA THR A 226 17.39 14.29 -20.10
C THR A 226 18.69 13.87 -19.43
N PHE A 227 19.33 12.78 -19.88
CA PHE A 227 20.53 12.22 -19.26
C PHE A 227 21.80 12.96 -19.71
N SER A 228 22.83 12.94 -18.86
CA SER A 228 24.18 13.34 -19.28
C SER A 228 24.66 12.48 -20.45
N SER A 229 25.46 13.05 -21.35
CA SER A 229 25.87 12.41 -22.60
C SER A 229 26.48 11.01 -22.41
N ARG A 230 27.31 10.84 -21.37
CA ARG A 230 27.93 9.54 -21.03
C ARG A 230 26.88 8.51 -20.63
N LYS A 231 25.94 8.88 -19.76
CA LYS A 231 24.90 7.98 -19.25
C LYS A 231 23.92 7.59 -20.35
N ARG A 232 23.48 8.55 -21.17
CA ARG A 232 22.65 8.31 -22.34
C ARG A 232 23.31 7.30 -23.32
N LYS A 233 24.60 7.46 -23.61
CA LYS A 233 25.33 6.53 -24.47
C LYS A 233 25.33 5.10 -23.87
N ASN A 234 25.49 4.99 -22.56
CA ASN A 234 25.50 3.67 -21.89
C ASN A 234 24.15 2.97 -22.02
N LEU A 235 23.03 3.67 -21.76
CA LEU A 235 21.70 3.06 -21.87
C LEU A 235 21.37 2.64 -23.30
N ARG A 236 21.71 3.47 -24.30
CA ARG A 236 21.56 3.05 -25.70
C ARG A 236 22.35 1.79 -26.02
N LYS A 237 23.57 1.69 -25.50
CA LYS A 237 24.41 0.50 -25.68
C LYS A 237 23.80 -0.74 -25.02
N GLU A 238 23.16 -0.59 -23.84
CA GLU A 238 22.46 -1.69 -23.16
C GLU A 238 21.34 -2.24 -24.05
N ARG A 239 20.48 -1.38 -24.59
CA ARG A 239 19.37 -1.78 -25.49
C ARG A 239 19.86 -2.34 -26.83
N MET A 240 20.90 -1.74 -27.43
CA MET A 240 21.52 -2.28 -28.65
C MET A 240 22.08 -3.68 -28.45
N ASN A 241 22.75 -3.91 -27.34
CA ASN A 241 23.32 -5.22 -27.02
C ASN A 241 22.26 -6.33 -26.94
N ILE A 242 21.09 -6.03 -26.40
CA ILE A 242 19.94 -6.94 -26.37
C ILE A 242 19.44 -7.27 -27.78
N ALA A 243 19.29 -6.26 -28.64
CA ALA A 243 18.89 -6.47 -30.03
C ALA A 243 19.94 -7.30 -30.83
N GLU A 244 21.23 -7.02 -30.63
CA GLU A 244 22.34 -7.79 -31.25
C GLU A 244 22.36 -9.27 -30.83
N GLN A 245 21.85 -9.60 -29.64
CA GLN A 245 21.67 -10.97 -29.16
C GLN A 245 20.48 -11.70 -29.80
N GLY A 246 19.70 -11.02 -30.64
CA GLY A 246 18.50 -11.55 -31.30
C GLY A 246 17.32 -11.74 -30.35
N ILE A 247 17.27 -10.99 -29.25
CA ILE A 247 16.16 -11.04 -28.29
C ILE A 247 15.07 -10.05 -28.70
N VAL A 248 13.84 -10.53 -28.77
CA VAL A 248 12.64 -9.73 -29.04
C VAL A 248 11.69 -9.79 -27.85
N PHE A 249 10.90 -8.73 -27.68
CA PHE A 249 9.96 -8.60 -26.54
C PHE A 249 8.53 -8.55 -27.03
N GLU A 250 7.66 -9.22 -26.30
CA GLU A 250 6.22 -9.21 -26.46
C GLU A 250 5.59 -8.61 -25.21
N GLN A 251 4.77 -7.58 -25.39
CA GLN A 251 3.97 -6.96 -24.32
C GLN A 251 2.56 -7.53 -24.43
N LEU A 252 2.19 -8.41 -23.51
CA LEU A 252 0.92 -9.11 -23.50
C LEU A 252 0.03 -8.54 -22.39
N GLU A 253 -1.20 -8.16 -22.77
CA GLU A 253 -2.18 -7.59 -21.85
C GLU A 253 -3.45 -8.41 -21.77
N GLY A 254 -4.04 -8.44 -20.58
CA GLY A 254 -5.37 -8.99 -20.38
C GLY A 254 -5.52 -10.40 -20.94
N ASN A 255 -6.50 -10.58 -21.81
CA ASN A 255 -6.81 -11.88 -22.41
C ASN A 255 -5.80 -12.36 -23.47
N ALA A 256 -4.83 -11.53 -23.87
CA ALA A 256 -3.72 -11.98 -24.69
C ALA A 256 -2.69 -12.82 -23.92
N ILE A 257 -2.76 -12.81 -22.57
CA ILE A 257 -1.93 -13.69 -21.74
C ILE A 257 -2.61 -15.06 -21.66
N HIS A 258 -2.13 -16.02 -22.44
CA HIS A 258 -2.67 -17.37 -22.51
C HIS A 258 -2.05 -18.31 -21.47
N ALA A 259 -2.57 -19.51 -21.31
CA ALA A 259 -2.12 -20.47 -20.30
C ALA A 259 -0.63 -20.88 -20.45
N ASP A 260 -0.14 -21.00 -21.68
CA ASP A 260 1.27 -21.29 -21.96
C ASP A 260 2.22 -20.17 -21.53
N HIS A 261 1.78 -18.89 -21.65
CA HIS A 261 2.54 -17.75 -21.13
C HIS A 261 2.69 -17.83 -19.62
N TRP A 262 1.62 -18.19 -18.89
CA TRP A 262 1.66 -18.37 -17.44
C TRP A 262 2.58 -19.51 -17.01
N GLN A 263 2.57 -20.62 -17.74
CA GLN A 263 3.44 -21.75 -17.46
C GLN A 263 4.92 -21.37 -17.62
N HIS A 264 5.30 -20.70 -18.72
CA HIS A 264 6.65 -20.21 -18.93
C HIS A 264 7.05 -19.17 -17.87
N PHE A 265 6.17 -18.21 -17.62
CA PHE A 265 6.44 -17.17 -16.63
C PHE A 265 6.66 -17.75 -15.22
N TYR A 266 5.86 -18.74 -14.82
CA TYR A 266 6.02 -19.37 -13.51
C TYR A 266 7.38 -20.10 -13.41
N GLN A 267 7.83 -20.78 -14.46
CA GLN A 267 9.16 -21.39 -14.50
C GLN A 267 10.28 -20.35 -14.30
N PHE A 268 10.18 -19.18 -14.94
CA PHE A 268 11.12 -18.09 -14.76
C PHE A 268 11.08 -17.52 -13.35
N TYR A 269 9.90 -17.27 -12.83
CA TYR A 269 9.71 -16.78 -11.46
C TYR A 269 10.32 -17.77 -10.44
N GLN A 270 10.02 -19.04 -10.56
CA GLN A 270 10.53 -20.08 -9.68
C GLN A 270 12.07 -20.16 -9.73
N SER A 271 12.68 -20.06 -10.91
CA SER A 271 14.13 -20.11 -11.07
C SER A 271 14.84 -19.04 -10.24
N THR A 272 14.27 -17.83 -10.13
CA THR A 272 14.81 -16.73 -9.35
C THR A 272 14.95 -17.06 -7.85
N TYR A 273 14.09 -17.91 -7.32
CA TYR A 273 14.17 -18.37 -5.92
C TYR A 273 15.09 -19.60 -5.78
N LEU A 274 15.00 -20.56 -6.69
CA LEU A 274 15.77 -21.79 -6.64
C LEU A 274 17.29 -21.53 -6.70
N VAL A 275 17.73 -20.59 -7.53
CA VAL A 275 19.15 -20.15 -7.60
C VAL A 275 19.64 -19.64 -6.24
N ARG A 276 18.74 -19.12 -5.40
CA ARG A 276 19.04 -18.64 -4.03
C ARG A 276 18.79 -19.68 -2.95
N GLY A 277 18.49 -20.93 -3.31
CA GLY A 277 18.21 -22.03 -2.38
C GLY A 277 16.91 -21.82 -1.58
N ARG A 278 15.92 -21.12 -2.15
CA ARG A 278 14.64 -20.81 -1.47
C ARG A 278 13.46 -21.30 -2.33
N ALA A 279 12.37 -21.63 -1.66
CA ALA A 279 11.09 -21.83 -2.34
C ALA A 279 10.44 -20.48 -2.68
N PRO A 280 9.73 -20.37 -3.81
CA PRO A 280 8.97 -19.17 -4.14
C PRO A 280 7.80 -18.97 -3.15
N TYR A 281 7.45 -17.71 -2.88
CA TYR A 281 6.30 -17.37 -2.05
C TYR A 281 4.96 -17.64 -2.75
N LEU A 282 4.93 -17.49 -4.07
CA LEU A 282 3.74 -17.65 -4.90
C LEU A 282 3.87 -18.91 -5.75
N ASN A 283 2.76 -19.54 -6.04
CA ASN A 283 2.69 -20.75 -6.87
C ASN A 283 2.03 -20.48 -8.22
N GLU A 284 2.03 -21.46 -9.11
CA GLU A 284 1.46 -21.36 -10.45
C GLU A 284 -0.04 -21.05 -10.43
N GLN A 285 -0.77 -21.63 -9.48
CA GLN A 285 -2.20 -21.42 -9.31
C GLN A 285 -2.52 -19.94 -9.05
N PHE A 286 -1.71 -19.24 -8.24
CA PHE A 286 -1.90 -17.81 -8.00
C PHE A 286 -1.86 -17.00 -9.30
N PHE A 287 -0.86 -17.22 -10.15
CA PHE A 287 -0.74 -16.50 -11.42
C PHE A 287 -1.86 -16.83 -12.40
N THR A 288 -2.26 -18.08 -12.46
CA THR A 288 -3.40 -18.54 -13.29
C THR A 288 -4.71 -17.88 -12.84
N GLU A 289 -4.96 -17.82 -11.52
CA GLU A 289 -6.16 -17.16 -10.97
C GLU A 289 -6.15 -15.66 -11.23
N LEU A 290 -5.01 -14.98 -11.14
CA LEU A 290 -4.92 -13.56 -11.53
C LEU A 290 -5.28 -13.34 -12.99
N GLY A 291 -4.74 -14.18 -13.89
CA GLY A 291 -5.06 -14.10 -15.32
C GLY A 291 -6.55 -14.29 -15.61
N ARG A 292 -7.25 -15.10 -14.81
CA ARG A 292 -8.67 -15.36 -14.93
C ARG A 292 -9.55 -14.25 -14.33
N SER A 293 -9.19 -13.73 -13.15
CA SER A 293 -10.06 -12.89 -12.33
C SER A 293 -9.84 -11.39 -12.51
N MET A 294 -8.61 -10.97 -12.88
CA MET A 294 -8.30 -9.55 -13.05
C MET A 294 -7.38 -9.24 -14.25
N PRO A 295 -7.70 -9.80 -15.44
CA PRO A 295 -6.83 -9.68 -16.63
C PRO A 295 -6.59 -8.22 -17.04
N GLN A 296 -7.57 -7.32 -16.83
CA GLN A 296 -7.47 -5.90 -17.16
C GLN A 296 -6.34 -5.16 -16.41
N HIS A 297 -5.88 -5.70 -15.29
CA HIS A 297 -4.81 -5.13 -14.47
C HIS A 297 -3.42 -5.68 -14.79
N LEU A 298 -3.29 -6.58 -15.77
CA LEU A 298 -2.03 -7.30 -16.01
C LEU A 298 -1.35 -6.84 -17.29
N LEU A 299 -0.03 -6.69 -17.21
CA LEU A 299 0.89 -6.57 -18.33
C LEU A 299 2.03 -7.58 -18.10
N LEU A 300 2.17 -8.53 -19.00
CA LEU A 300 3.25 -9.52 -19.02
C LEU A 300 4.21 -9.20 -20.16
N VAL A 301 5.45 -8.88 -19.83
CA VAL A 301 6.54 -8.70 -20.79
C VAL A 301 7.30 -10.01 -20.91
N MET A 302 7.27 -10.63 -22.10
CA MET A 302 7.98 -11.86 -22.39
C MET A 302 9.15 -11.59 -23.33
N ALA A 303 10.33 -12.09 -22.97
CA ALA A 303 11.52 -12.04 -23.82
C ALA A 303 11.68 -13.37 -24.56
N ARG A 304 11.82 -13.29 -25.89
CA ARG A 304 11.97 -14.45 -26.76
C ARG A 304 13.29 -14.39 -27.53
N LYS A 305 13.97 -15.52 -27.60
CA LYS A 305 15.18 -15.72 -28.43
C LYS A 305 14.92 -16.88 -29.34
N ALA A 306 15.05 -16.65 -30.67
CA ALA A 306 14.57 -17.59 -31.68
C ALA A 306 13.08 -17.97 -31.38
N ASP A 307 12.76 -19.25 -31.24
CA ASP A 307 11.41 -19.75 -31.12
C ASP A 307 10.97 -20.07 -29.67
N HIS A 308 11.73 -19.65 -28.63
CA HIS A 308 11.41 -19.95 -27.25
C HIS A 308 11.57 -18.77 -26.34
N TYR A 309 10.70 -18.72 -25.31
CA TYR A 309 10.76 -17.72 -24.24
C TYR A 309 11.94 -18.02 -23.30
N ILE A 310 12.68 -16.99 -22.92
CA ILE A 310 13.86 -17.07 -22.04
C ILE A 310 13.70 -16.29 -20.73
N ALA A 311 12.82 -15.31 -20.71
CA ALA A 311 12.57 -14.49 -19.53
C ALA A 311 11.19 -13.86 -19.57
N GLY A 312 10.72 -13.39 -18.40
CA GLY A 312 9.47 -12.65 -18.29
C GLY A 312 9.43 -11.72 -17.08
N ALA A 313 8.69 -10.63 -17.21
CA ALA A 313 8.38 -9.70 -16.12
C ALA A 313 6.88 -9.41 -16.07
N LEU A 314 6.28 -9.57 -14.90
CA LEU A 314 4.88 -9.28 -14.66
C LEU A 314 4.73 -7.92 -13.99
N PHE A 315 3.88 -7.10 -14.59
CA PHE A 315 3.48 -5.80 -14.08
C PHE A 315 1.99 -5.78 -13.78
N PHE A 316 1.62 -4.94 -12.80
CA PHE A 316 0.22 -4.63 -12.51
C PHE A 316 -0.08 -3.19 -12.87
N LYS A 317 -1.20 -2.98 -13.55
CA LYS A 317 -1.67 -1.65 -13.97
C LYS A 317 -2.59 -1.08 -12.91
N GLY A 318 -2.15 0.00 -12.26
CA GLY A 318 -2.99 0.86 -11.43
C GLY A 318 -3.55 2.04 -12.23
N GLU A 319 -4.12 3.01 -11.54
CA GLU A 319 -4.68 4.21 -12.17
C GLU A 319 -3.59 5.08 -12.83
N ASP A 320 -2.55 5.40 -12.08
CA ASP A 320 -1.44 6.27 -12.50
C ASP A 320 -0.07 5.58 -12.42
N THR A 321 -0.03 4.32 -11.99
CA THR A 321 1.20 3.61 -11.65
C THR A 321 1.24 2.24 -12.31
N LEU A 322 2.37 1.93 -12.96
CA LEU A 322 2.72 0.59 -13.40
C LEU A 322 3.61 -0.05 -12.33
N TYR A 323 3.13 -1.13 -11.72
CA TYR A 323 3.84 -1.83 -10.64
C TYR A 323 4.60 -3.04 -11.20
N GLY A 324 5.93 -2.95 -11.33
CA GLY A 324 6.77 -4.09 -11.68
C GLY A 324 6.99 -4.99 -10.46
N ARG A 325 6.52 -6.25 -10.52
CA ARG A 325 6.50 -7.09 -9.31
C ARG A 325 7.33 -8.35 -9.41
N TYR A 326 7.16 -9.12 -10.43
CA TYR A 326 7.77 -10.44 -10.51
C TYR A 326 8.55 -10.56 -11.80
N TRP A 327 9.70 -11.20 -11.69
CA TRP A 327 10.65 -11.39 -12.78
C TRP A 327 11.35 -12.73 -12.66
N GLY A 328 11.74 -13.29 -13.77
CA GLY A 328 12.67 -14.40 -13.83
C GLY A 328 13.17 -14.69 -15.25
N CYS A 329 14.18 -15.55 -15.34
CA CYS A 329 14.73 -16.02 -16.59
C CYS A 329 15.28 -17.45 -16.43
N THR A 330 15.39 -18.17 -17.53
CA THR A 330 16.09 -19.46 -17.62
C THR A 330 17.52 -19.29 -18.12
N GLU A 331 17.78 -18.23 -18.89
CA GLU A 331 19.11 -17.89 -19.40
C GLU A 331 19.50 -16.49 -18.88
N GLU A 332 20.61 -16.42 -18.13
CA GLU A 332 21.19 -15.14 -17.74
C GLU A 332 21.93 -14.52 -18.93
N MET A 333 21.40 -13.41 -19.44
CA MET A 333 22.01 -12.65 -20.52
C MET A 333 22.28 -11.22 -20.09
N GLN A 334 23.36 -10.64 -20.61
CA GLN A 334 23.76 -9.29 -20.26
C GLN A 334 22.65 -8.29 -20.58
N PHE A 335 22.24 -7.49 -19.60
CA PHE A 335 21.19 -6.47 -19.68
C PHE A 335 19.75 -6.99 -19.85
N LEU A 336 19.50 -8.29 -19.97
CA LEU A 336 18.17 -8.85 -20.14
C LEU A 336 17.20 -8.41 -19.04
N HIS A 337 17.63 -8.47 -17.79
CA HIS A 337 16.84 -7.99 -16.65
C HIS A 337 16.45 -6.52 -16.78
N PHE A 338 17.37 -5.65 -17.23
CA PHE A 338 17.11 -4.21 -17.34
C PHE A 338 16.14 -3.89 -18.47
N GLU A 339 16.31 -4.56 -19.61
CA GLU A 339 15.37 -4.38 -20.72
C GLU A 339 13.98 -4.85 -20.32
N THR A 340 13.85 -6.08 -19.79
CA THR A 340 12.55 -6.68 -19.48
C THR A 340 11.81 -5.96 -18.35
N CYS A 341 12.54 -5.62 -17.26
CA CYS A 341 11.92 -5.07 -16.04
C CYS A 341 11.81 -3.54 -16.02
N TYR A 342 12.65 -2.82 -16.80
CA TYR A 342 12.68 -1.36 -16.73
C TYR A 342 12.38 -0.70 -18.07
N TYR A 343 13.13 -1.02 -19.13
CA TYR A 343 12.98 -0.27 -20.38
C TYR A 343 11.67 -0.57 -21.09
N GLN A 344 11.22 -1.82 -21.09
CA GLN A 344 9.90 -2.19 -21.60
C GLN A 344 8.75 -1.54 -20.78
N GLY A 345 8.89 -1.46 -19.47
CA GLY A 345 7.95 -0.75 -18.61
C GLY A 345 7.93 0.76 -18.87
N ILE A 346 9.11 1.38 -19.06
CA ILE A 346 9.21 2.82 -19.39
C ILE A 346 8.58 3.11 -20.75
N ASP A 347 8.88 2.31 -21.78
CA ASP A 347 8.25 2.43 -23.11
C ASP A 347 6.73 2.31 -23.03
N TYR A 348 6.24 1.34 -22.23
CA TYR A 348 4.81 1.14 -22.00
C TYR A 348 4.18 2.38 -21.33
N CYS A 349 4.79 2.90 -20.26
CA CYS A 349 4.28 4.08 -19.56
C CYS A 349 4.27 5.32 -20.44
N ILE A 350 5.30 5.55 -21.24
CA ILE A 350 5.35 6.68 -22.17
C ILE A 350 4.22 6.55 -23.21
N THR A 351 4.05 5.37 -23.80
CA THR A 351 3.05 5.12 -24.84
C THR A 351 1.61 5.29 -24.33
N HIS A 352 1.35 4.92 -23.06
CA HIS A 352 0.00 4.92 -22.48
C HIS A 352 -0.26 6.10 -21.53
N GLY A 353 0.69 7.05 -21.40
CA GLY A 353 0.53 8.22 -20.52
C GLY A 353 0.49 7.88 -19.03
N ILE A 354 1.07 6.74 -18.61
CA ILE A 354 1.14 6.36 -17.20
C ILE A 354 2.19 7.20 -16.49
N SER A 355 1.85 7.73 -15.32
CA SER A 355 2.66 8.76 -14.63
C SER A 355 3.94 8.21 -14.01
N ARG A 356 3.96 6.93 -13.56
CA ARG A 356 5.12 6.38 -12.86
C ARG A 356 5.23 4.86 -12.92
N ILE A 357 6.44 4.37 -12.64
CA ILE A 357 6.71 2.96 -12.41
C ILE A 357 7.19 2.77 -10.97
N ASP A 358 6.50 1.93 -10.22
CA ASP A 358 7.01 1.36 -8.99
C ASP A 358 7.70 0.03 -9.31
N SER A 359 9.02 0.01 -9.20
CA SER A 359 9.84 -1.15 -9.58
C SER A 359 10.20 -2.06 -8.40
N GLY A 360 9.54 -1.89 -7.26
CA GLY A 360 9.72 -2.71 -6.07
C GLY A 360 10.93 -2.36 -5.21
N ALA A 361 11.08 -3.17 -4.15
CA ALA A 361 12.15 -3.03 -3.18
C ALA A 361 13.51 -3.33 -3.79
N GLN A 362 14.54 -2.66 -3.29
CA GLN A 362 15.97 -2.85 -3.57
C GLN A 362 16.44 -2.49 -4.99
N GLY A 363 17.74 -2.37 -5.16
CA GLY A 363 18.42 -2.23 -6.45
C GLY A 363 18.91 -0.84 -6.79
N GLU A 364 20.05 -0.42 -6.22
CA GLU A 364 20.70 0.88 -6.54
C GLU A 364 21.04 1.05 -8.04
N HIS A 365 21.19 -0.07 -8.78
CA HIS A 365 21.35 -0.04 -10.24
C HIS A 365 20.19 0.68 -10.96
N LYS A 366 19.03 0.82 -10.33
CA LYS A 366 17.87 1.57 -10.82
C LYS A 366 18.17 3.08 -10.94
N ILE A 367 18.99 3.62 -10.03
CA ILE A 367 19.40 5.05 -10.05
C ILE A 367 20.00 5.42 -11.40
N GLN A 368 20.91 4.57 -11.90
CA GLN A 368 21.60 4.82 -13.18
C GLN A 368 20.66 4.78 -14.40
N ARG A 369 19.43 4.30 -14.22
CA ARG A 369 18.37 4.18 -15.24
C ARG A 369 17.25 5.20 -15.04
N GLY A 370 17.49 6.22 -14.19
CA GLY A 370 16.60 7.34 -14.00
C GLY A 370 15.48 7.12 -12.99
N PHE A 371 15.51 6.01 -12.23
CA PHE A 371 14.60 5.82 -11.11
C PHE A 371 15.05 6.67 -9.92
N LYS A 372 14.15 7.51 -9.43
CA LYS A 372 14.43 8.40 -8.29
C LYS A 372 14.22 7.65 -6.97
N PRO A 373 15.05 7.89 -5.96
CA PRO A 373 14.81 7.37 -4.62
C PRO A 373 13.55 8.03 -4.04
N VAL A 374 12.67 7.22 -3.46
CA VAL A 374 11.44 7.65 -2.81
C VAL A 374 11.39 7.11 -1.39
N ASN A 375 10.90 7.94 -0.46
CA ASN A 375 10.70 7.51 0.92
C ASN A 375 9.48 6.58 1.00
N THR A 376 9.66 5.43 1.62
CA THR A 376 8.56 4.53 2.02
C THR A 376 8.36 4.58 3.52
N ARG A 377 7.15 4.27 3.97
CA ARG A 377 6.76 4.39 5.37
C ARG A 377 6.20 3.08 5.89
N SER A 378 6.36 2.87 7.19
CA SER A 378 5.59 1.89 7.95
C SER A 378 5.31 2.41 9.35
N SER A 379 4.18 1.99 9.92
CA SER A 379 3.74 2.43 11.25
C SER A 379 3.62 1.20 12.15
N HIS A 380 4.06 1.34 13.41
CA HIS A 380 4.24 0.20 14.31
C HIS A 380 3.68 0.51 15.70
N TRP A 381 2.76 -0.30 16.17
CA TRP A 381 2.36 -0.36 17.57
C TRP A 381 3.00 -1.61 18.22
N ILE A 382 3.66 -1.43 19.36
CA ILE A 382 4.35 -2.48 20.11
C ILE A 382 3.64 -2.60 21.46
N ALA A 383 3.16 -3.79 21.81
CA ALA A 383 2.38 -4.01 23.00
C ALA A 383 3.21 -3.87 24.29
N HIS A 384 4.47 -4.29 24.27
CA HIS A 384 5.36 -4.24 25.45
C HIS A 384 6.01 -2.85 25.58
N PRO A 385 5.80 -2.11 26.69
CA PRO A 385 6.26 -0.72 26.81
C PRO A 385 7.78 -0.56 26.67
N ASP A 386 8.57 -1.42 27.30
CA ASP A 386 10.04 -1.31 27.26
C ASP A 386 10.58 -1.53 25.84
N PHE A 387 10.01 -2.51 25.10
CA PHE A 387 10.37 -2.71 23.70
C PHE A 387 9.88 -1.57 22.81
N SER A 388 8.72 -0.99 23.09
CA SER A 388 8.23 0.20 22.39
C SER A 388 9.23 1.35 22.55
N GLY A 389 9.73 1.61 23.74
CA GLY A 389 10.75 2.64 24.02
C GLY A 389 12.09 2.37 23.32
N ALA A 390 12.58 1.13 23.40
CA ALA A 390 13.83 0.74 22.75
C ALA A 390 13.76 0.84 21.22
N ILE A 391 12.64 0.37 20.62
CA ILE A 391 12.41 0.46 19.17
C ILE A 391 12.25 1.93 18.75
N ALA A 392 11.57 2.78 19.53
CA ALA A 392 11.46 4.21 19.24
C ALA A 392 12.83 4.88 19.13
N SER A 393 13.73 4.61 20.07
CA SER A 393 15.10 5.14 20.04
C SER A 393 15.88 4.65 18.81
N PHE A 394 15.79 3.36 18.49
CA PHE A 394 16.40 2.78 17.30
C PHE A 394 15.88 3.44 16.00
N LEU A 395 14.57 3.66 15.89
CA LEU A 395 13.95 4.26 14.70
C LEU A 395 14.34 5.74 14.50
N GLN A 396 14.64 6.47 15.56
CA GLN A 396 15.17 7.85 15.44
C GLN A 396 16.52 7.87 14.74
N GLU A 397 17.44 6.97 15.13
CA GLU A 397 18.76 6.85 14.51
C GLU A 397 18.65 6.33 13.07
N GLU A 398 17.85 5.28 12.85
CA GLU A 398 17.62 4.71 11.50
C GLU A 398 17.04 5.74 10.54
N THR A 399 16.09 6.57 10.99
CA THR A 399 15.47 7.62 10.16
C THR A 399 16.50 8.63 9.65
N GLN A 400 17.47 9.02 10.49
CA GLN A 400 18.53 9.93 10.05
C GLN A 400 19.39 9.27 8.95
N HIS A 401 19.80 8.03 9.14
CA HIS A 401 20.57 7.29 8.12
C HIS A 401 19.82 7.13 6.80
N ILE A 402 18.50 6.85 6.85
CA ILE A 402 17.68 6.74 5.64
C ILE A 402 17.55 8.09 4.93
N ASN A 403 17.41 9.19 5.65
CA ASN A 403 17.36 10.53 5.05
C ASN A 403 18.67 10.88 4.35
N ASP A 404 19.82 10.62 4.99
CA ASP A 404 21.14 10.84 4.41
C ASP A 404 21.35 9.96 3.16
N TYR A 405 20.89 8.72 3.22
CA TYR A 405 20.94 7.80 2.09
C TYR A 405 20.07 8.29 0.91
N LEU A 406 18.84 8.73 1.15
CA LEU A 406 17.95 9.27 0.13
C LEU A 406 18.58 10.47 -0.60
N GLN A 407 19.22 11.38 0.15
CA GLN A 407 19.92 12.53 -0.41
C GLN A 407 21.14 12.11 -1.25
N SER A 408 21.94 11.17 -0.76
CA SER A 408 23.10 10.64 -1.48
C SER A 408 22.69 9.91 -2.77
N ALA A 409 21.65 9.06 -2.69
CA ALA A 409 21.10 8.35 -3.84
C ALA A 409 20.57 9.30 -4.91
N ALA A 410 19.92 10.39 -4.52
CA ALA A 410 19.44 11.42 -5.44
C ALA A 410 20.58 12.11 -6.19
N GLN A 411 21.74 12.30 -5.57
CA GLN A 411 22.94 12.85 -6.24
C GLN A 411 23.51 11.93 -7.32
N GLY A 412 23.23 10.62 -7.21
CA GLY A 412 23.66 9.59 -8.16
C GLY A 412 22.84 9.51 -9.45
N LEU A 413 21.76 10.30 -9.58
CA LEU A 413 20.87 10.28 -10.74
C LEU A 413 21.61 10.65 -12.04
N PRO A 414 21.22 10.07 -13.17
CA PRO A 414 21.96 10.22 -14.43
C PRO A 414 21.65 11.51 -15.19
N PHE A 415 20.73 12.32 -14.70
CA PHE A 415 20.20 13.50 -15.39
C PHE A 415 21.24 14.61 -15.55
N ARG A 416 21.01 15.46 -16.53
CA ARG A 416 21.82 16.68 -16.74
C ARG A 416 21.55 17.65 -15.58
N LYS A 417 22.62 18.32 -15.11
CA LYS A 417 22.54 19.24 -13.96
C LYS A 417 21.78 20.53 -14.24
N ASP A 418 21.60 20.89 -15.52
CA ASP A 418 20.87 22.07 -15.99
C ASP A 418 19.33 21.84 -16.04
N LEU A 419 18.87 20.60 -15.91
CA LEU A 419 17.45 20.25 -15.86
C LEU A 419 16.96 20.17 -14.41
N LYS A 420 15.93 20.93 -14.10
CA LYS A 420 15.13 20.77 -12.87
C LYS A 420 14.01 19.76 -13.18
N LEU A 421 14.25 18.48 -12.92
CA LEU A 421 13.29 17.40 -13.09
C LEU A 421 12.68 16.99 -11.75
#